data_e27c7f7ccaf96fa023321d48af4bce3c
#
_entry.id   e27c7f7ccaf96fa023321d48af4bce3c
#
_cell.length_a   1.000
_cell.length_b   1.000
_cell.length_c   1.000
_cell.angle_alpha   90.00
_cell.angle_beta   90.00
_cell.angle_gamma   90.00
#
_symmetry.space_group_name_H-M   'P 1'
#
loop_
_entity.id
_entity.type
_entity.pdbx_description
1 polymer ?
#
loop_
_entity_poly.entity_id
_entity_poly.type
_entity_poly.pdbx_seq_one_letter_code
_entity_poly.pdbx_strand_id
1 'polypeptide(L)'
;MGMTAAFTAPPQFTVISGRDEIGRTDPMLLTERVKGPRLILLAGRSWKVTWIDWKRQRCFVEPATSGGKARWLTNDTSGASYALTRSVRDVLLGADPAVALTQRAQRVLAELRDDHRGSVHPTGTVISRDRDDVRWWTWAGFRANATLAATLSELTDGLQRFTDTHLRMRADLTPEMWKAATADAVDRLCLPEVDHDALTGLKFSEALPERLATATLAARLADTDAAVTILGQPVRFSWSDQTSR
;
A
#
# COMPACT_ATOMS: atom_id res chain seq x y z
N MET A 1 19.76 27.95 21.51
CA MET A 1 20.04 27.72 20.07
C MET A 1 18.90 26.90 19.50
N GLY A 2 18.03 27.52 18.71
CA GLY A 2 16.93 26.82 18.07
C GLY A 2 17.45 25.99 16.90
N MET A 3 17.26 24.67 16.94
CA MET A 3 17.50 23.81 15.78
C MET A 3 16.36 24.06 14.77
N THR A 4 16.63 24.89 13.78
CA THR A 4 15.78 24.98 12.58
C THR A 4 15.93 23.68 11.79
N ALA A 5 14.91 22.84 11.79
CA ALA A 5 14.86 21.69 10.92
C ALA A 5 14.70 22.17 9.46
N ALA A 6 15.77 22.20 8.71
CA ALA A 6 15.72 22.44 7.28
C ALA A 6 15.12 21.19 6.61
N PHE A 7 13.84 21.27 6.25
CA PHE A 7 13.22 20.27 5.37
C PHE A 7 13.72 20.56 3.94
N THR A 8 14.73 19.85 3.50
CA THR A 8 15.07 19.79 2.08
C THR A 8 14.06 18.85 1.41
N ALA A 9 13.08 19.43 0.69
CA ALA A 9 12.23 18.66 -0.18
C ALA A 9 13.11 17.94 -1.23
N PRO A 10 12.81 16.68 -1.58
CA PRO A 10 13.55 16.00 -2.65
C PRO A 10 13.48 16.82 -3.94
N PRO A 11 14.54 16.78 -4.78
CA PRO A 11 14.57 17.55 -6.02
C PRO A 11 13.38 17.16 -6.89
N GLN A 12 12.61 18.15 -7.31
CA GLN A 12 11.44 17.97 -8.17
C GLN A 12 11.74 18.53 -9.56
N PHE A 13 11.17 17.89 -10.58
CA PHE A 13 11.24 18.39 -11.94
C PHE A 13 10.12 19.39 -12.19
N THR A 14 10.47 20.57 -12.69
CA THR A 14 9.50 21.55 -13.19
C THR A 14 8.88 21.04 -14.48
N VAL A 15 7.56 20.94 -14.53
CA VAL A 15 6.80 20.51 -15.70
C VAL A 15 6.36 21.72 -16.51
N ILE A 16 6.70 21.73 -17.80
CA ILE A 16 6.52 22.85 -18.70
C ILE A 16 5.71 22.39 -19.92
N SER A 17 4.63 23.13 -20.24
CA SER A 17 3.86 22.97 -21.47
C SER A 17 3.94 24.26 -22.30
N GLY A 18 4.59 24.19 -23.47
CA GLY A 18 4.87 25.37 -24.27
C GLY A 18 5.82 26.33 -23.53
N ARG A 19 5.29 27.47 -23.07
CA ARG A 19 6.04 28.46 -22.27
C ARG A 19 5.64 28.50 -20.79
N ASP A 20 4.61 27.73 -20.41
CA ASP A 20 4.01 27.82 -19.09
C ASP A 20 4.51 26.71 -18.17
N GLU A 21 4.84 27.05 -16.94
CA GLU A 21 5.06 26.10 -15.86
C GLU A 21 3.70 25.64 -15.34
N ILE A 22 3.41 24.34 -15.46
CA ILE A 22 2.14 23.74 -15.01
C ILE A 22 2.23 23.07 -13.64
N GLY A 23 3.43 22.92 -13.10
CA GLY A 23 3.64 22.34 -11.78
C GLY A 23 4.95 21.59 -11.66
N ARG A 24 5.03 20.69 -10.70
CA ARG A 24 6.22 19.90 -10.41
C ARG A 24 5.90 18.43 -10.35
N THR A 25 6.86 17.59 -10.70
CA THR A 25 6.73 16.13 -10.67
C THR A 25 7.95 15.46 -10.06
N ASP A 26 7.74 14.25 -9.57
CA ASP A 26 8.77 13.40 -9.03
C ASP A 26 9.67 12.84 -10.15
N PRO A 27 11.01 12.86 -9.98
CA PRO A 27 11.93 12.22 -10.91
C PRO A 27 11.66 10.73 -11.13
N MET A 28 11.13 10.00 -10.16
CA MET A 28 10.80 8.57 -10.32
C MET A 28 9.74 8.32 -11.41
N LEU A 29 8.75 9.20 -11.56
CA LEU A 29 7.78 9.11 -12.67
C LEU A 29 8.45 9.27 -14.03
N LEU A 30 9.59 9.92 -14.06
CA LEU A 30 10.35 10.18 -15.28
C LEU A 30 11.39 9.08 -15.59
N THR A 31 11.79 8.28 -14.59
CA THR A 31 12.76 7.18 -14.73
C THR A 31 12.11 5.82 -14.90
N GLU A 32 10.89 5.63 -14.43
CA GLU A 32 10.15 4.36 -14.52
C GLU A 32 10.09 3.86 -15.98
N ARG A 33 10.39 2.58 -16.22
CA ARG A 33 10.24 1.99 -17.56
C ARG A 33 8.75 1.84 -17.90
N VAL A 34 8.34 2.48 -18.99
CA VAL A 34 6.96 2.40 -19.50
C VAL A 34 6.96 1.83 -20.92
N LYS A 35 5.95 0.99 -21.24
CA LYS A 35 5.67 0.57 -22.61
C LYS A 35 4.82 1.65 -23.28
N GLY A 36 5.35 2.30 -24.31
CA GLY A 36 4.66 3.37 -25.03
C GLY A 36 4.99 4.79 -24.53
N PRO A 37 4.16 5.78 -24.86
CA PRO A 37 4.41 7.17 -24.47
C PRO A 37 4.32 7.32 -22.95
N ARG A 38 5.25 8.09 -22.38
CA ARG A 38 5.22 8.41 -20.96
C ARG A 38 4.11 9.43 -20.71
N LEU A 39 3.12 9.04 -19.93
CA LEU A 39 2.00 9.89 -19.54
C LEU A 39 2.08 10.20 -18.04
N ILE A 40 1.91 11.46 -17.67
CA ILE A 40 1.81 11.90 -16.28
C ILE A 40 0.46 12.59 -16.05
N LEU A 41 -0.06 12.47 -14.84
CA LEU A 41 -1.27 13.19 -14.40
C LEU A 41 -0.82 14.34 -13.49
N LEU A 42 -1.11 15.58 -13.89
CA LEU A 42 -0.74 16.76 -13.12
C LEU A 42 -1.84 17.82 -13.24
N ALA A 43 -2.18 18.47 -12.12
CA ALA A 43 -3.25 19.47 -12.03
C ALA A 43 -4.59 18.97 -12.61
N GLY A 44 -4.92 17.70 -12.39
CA GLY A 44 -6.16 17.07 -12.87
C GLY A 44 -6.22 16.80 -14.38
N ARG A 45 -5.11 16.95 -15.09
CA ARG A 45 -5.03 16.73 -16.54
C ARG A 45 -3.95 15.71 -16.89
N SER A 46 -4.15 15.01 -18.00
CA SER A 46 -3.18 14.07 -18.57
C SER A 46 -2.20 14.81 -19.46
N TRP A 47 -0.93 14.47 -19.32
CA TRP A 47 0.17 15.08 -20.08
C TRP A 47 1.09 14.00 -20.62
N LYS A 48 1.48 14.13 -21.88
CA LYS A 48 2.47 13.28 -22.53
C LYS A 48 3.84 13.94 -22.41
N VAL A 49 4.79 13.25 -21.82
CA VAL A 49 6.18 13.72 -21.73
C VAL A 49 6.82 13.64 -23.12
N THR A 50 7.33 14.78 -23.60
CA THR A 50 8.01 14.90 -24.91
C THR A 50 9.52 14.92 -24.73
N TRP A 51 10.03 15.60 -23.71
CA TRP A 51 11.47 15.68 -23.45
C TRP A 51 11.76 15.95 -21.97
N ILE A 52 12.94 15.50 -21.49
CA ILE A 52 13.37 15.66 -20.10
C ILE A 52 14.79 16.24 -20.09
N ASP A 53 14.93 17.43 -19.51
CA ASP A 53 16.24 18.03 -19.20
C ASP A 53 16.66 17.67 -17.78
N TRP A 54 17.41 16.60 -17.64
CA TRP A 54 17.90 16.10 -16.37
C TRP A 54 18.81 17.08 -15.65
N LYS A 55 19.63 17.82 -16.40
CA LYS A 55 20.59 18.79 -15.84
C LYS A 55 19.90 19.98 -15.21
N ARG A 56 18.81 20.47 -15.84
CA ARG A 56 18.04 21.62 -15.35
C ARG A 56 16.79 21.22 -14.58
N GLN A 57 16.57 19.92 -14.41
CA GLN A 57 15.39 19.37 -13.74
C GLN A 57 14.07 19.90 -14.33
N ARG A 58 13.95 19.84 -15.68
CA ARG A 58 12.77 20.28 -16.42
C ARG A 58 12.17 19.13 -17.21
N CYS A 59 10.86 19.01 -17.19
CA CYS A 59 10.08 18.03 -17.95
C CYS A 59 9.14 18.75 -18.89
N PHE A 60 9.30 18.57 -20.20
CA PHE A 60 8.46 19.17 -21.22
C PHE A 60 7.34 18.22 -21.58
N VAL A 61 6.12 18.75 -21.68
CA VAL A 61 4.92 17.95 -21.89
C VAL A 61 3.97 18.59 -22.89
N GLU A 62 3.13 17.74 -23.49
CA GLU A 62 1.98 18.12 -24.32
C GLU A 62 0.69 17.59 -23.68
N PRO A 63 -0.47 18.26 -23.89
CA PRO A 63 -1.75 17.75 -23.46
C PRO A 63 -2.00 16.34 -24.03
N ALA A 64 -2.53 15.44 -23.20
CA ALA A 64 -2.99 14.12 -23.62
C ALA A 64 -4.48 13.94 -23.32
N THR A 65 -5.18 13.17 -24.15
CA THR A 65 -6.63 12.99 -24.05
C THR A 65 -7.04 12.14 -22.85
N SER A 66 -6.18 11.21 -22.42
CA SER A 66 -6.45 10.34 -21.26
C SER A 66 -5.19 9.62 -20.83
N GLY A 67 -5.21 9.03 -19.64
CA GLY A 67 -4.13 8.24 -19.07
C GLY A 67 -3.15 9.08 -18.26
N GLY A 68 -2.16 8.42 -17.71
CA GLY A 68 -1.11 9.03 -16.89
C GLY A 68 -1.15 8.52 -15.45
N LYS A 69 0.03 8.54 -14.82
CA LYS A 69 0.19 8.23 -13.40
C LYS A 69 0.44 9.53 -12.65
N ALA A 70 -0.27 9.73 -11.56
CA ALA A 70 0.10 10.70 -10.54
C ALA A 70 0.81 9.94 -9.42
N ARG A 71 1.94 10.43 -8.99
CA ARG A 71 2.59 9.95 -7.78
C ARG A 71 2.65 11.11 -6.80
N TRP A 72 1.89 10.98 -5.75
CA TRP A 72 2.07 11.80 -4.58
C TRP A 72 3.24 11.19 -3.81
N LEU A 73 4.37 11.90 -3.77
CA LEU A 73 5.42 11.58 -2.82
C LEU A 73 4.88 11.92 -1.43
N THR A 74 4.28 10.97 -0.82
CA THR A 74 4.38 10.88 0.62
C THR A 74 5.74 10.19 0.87
N ASN A 75 6.67 10.88 1.49
CA ASN A 75 7.85 10.26 2.10
C ASN A 75 7.43 9.31 3.23
N ASP A 76 6.15 9.03 3.31
CA ASP A 76 5.52 8.23 4.32
C ASP A 76 5.26 6.85 3.71
N THR A 77 6.07 5.89 4.10
CA THR A 77 5.84 4.47 3.87
C THR A 77 4.66 3.95 4.70
N SER A 78 3.97 4.83 5.40
CA SER A 78 2.81 4.52 6.22
C SER A 78 1.54 4.61 5.39
N GLY A 79 0.94 3.49 5.08
CA GLY A 79 -0.45 3.41 4.66
C GLY A 79 -1.41 3.64 5.83
N ALA A 80 -2.65 3.20 5.71
CA ALA A 80 -3.66 3.31 6.76
C ALA A 80 -3.24 2.56 8.04
N SER A 81 -3.55 3.16 9.19
CA SER A 81 -3.29 2.53 10.48
C SER A 81 -4.23 1.35 10.75
N TYR A 82 -3.84 0.49 11.69
CA TYR A 82 -4.71 -0.58 12.19
C TYR A 82 -6.08 -0.06 12.62
N ALA A 83 -6.12 0.99 13.44
CA ALA A 83 -7.39 1.56 13.94
C ALA A 83 -8.29 2.04 12.80
N LEU A 84 -7.72 2.71 11.79
CA LEU A 84 -8.50 3.20 10.64
C LEU A 84 -9.08 2.04 9.82
N THR A 85 -8.26 1.05 9.48
CA THR A 85 -8.74 -0.08 8.66
C THR A 85 -9.74 -0.96 9.39
N ARG A 86 -9.62 -1.11 10.72
CA ARG A 86 -10.64 -1.79 11.55
C ARG A 86 -11.94 -1.01 11.56
N SER A 87 -11.91 0.31 11.68
CA SER A 87 -13.11 1.15 11.59
C SER A 87 -13.80 1.04 10.23
N VAL A 88 -13.02 1.02 9.13
CA VAL A 88 -13.56 0.78 7.79
C VAL A 88 -14.23 -0.59 7.71
N ARG A 89 -13.56 -1.64 8.20
CA ARG A 89 -14.14 -3.01 8.27
C ARG A 89 -15.46 -3.03 9.04
N ASP A 90 -15.52 -2.36 10.18
CA ASP A 90 -16.72 -2.34 11.01
C ASP A 90 -17.88 -1.62 10.30
N VAL A 91 -17.61 -0.55 9.58
CA VAL A 91 -18.59 0.12 8.70
C VAL A 91 -19.07 -0.82 7.59
N LEU A 92 -18.18 -1.59 6.97
CA LEU A 92 -18.53 -2.59 5.96
C LEU A 92 -19.37 -3.75 6.54
N LEU A 93 -19.14 -4.09 7.79
CA LEU A 93 -19.93 -5.09 8.53
C LEU A 93 -21.33 -4.57 8.98
N GLY A 94 -21.61 -3.28 8.76
CA GLY A 94 -22.93 -2.70 9.06
C GLY A 94 -22.93 -1.66 10.16
N ALA A 95 -21.79 -1.34 10.79
CA ALA A 95 -21.73 -0.23 11.73
C ALA A 95 -22.10 1.08 11.05
N ASP A 96 -22.91 1.90 11.68
CA ASP A 96 -23.25 3.21 11.15
C ASP A 96 -22.13 4.21 11.43
N PRO A 97 -21.73 5.01 10.40
CA PRO A 97 -20.83 6.12 10.61
C PRO A 97 -21.40 7.13 11.62
N ALA A 98 -20.53 7.70 12.45
CA ALA A 98 -20.94 8.71 13.45
C ALA A 98 -21.40 10.06 12.86
N VAL A 99 -21.75 10.08 11.56
CA VAL A 99 -22.17 11.27 10.81
C VAL A 99 -23.42 10.97 10.01
N ALA A 100 -24.29 11.98 9.84
CA ALA A 100 -25.47 11.85 8.98
C ALA A 100 -25.04 11.70 7.51
N LEU A 101 -25.51 10.65 6.85
CA LEU A 101 -25.23 10.39 5.45
C LEU A 101 -26.36 10.90 4.56
N THR A 102 -26.00 11.49 3.42
CA THR A 102 -26.96 11.78 2.35
C THR A 102 -27.50 10.49 1.74
N GLN A 103 -28.67 10.53 1.09
CA GLN A 103 -29.25 9.36 0.42
C GLN A 103 -28.31 8.76 -0.63
N ARG A 104 -27.52 9.61 -1.32
CA ARG A 104 -26.50 9.15 -2.28
C ARG A 104 -25.38 8.38 -1.56
N ALA A 105 -24.88 8.92 -0.44
CA ALA A 105 -23.82 8.25 0.34
C ALA A 105 -24.32 6.93 0.92
N GLN A 106 -25.59 6.85 1.39
CA GLN A 106 -26.18 5.61 1.87
C GLN A 106 -26.24 4.53 0.79
N ARG A 107 -26.63 4.89 -0.46
CA ARG A 107 -26.63 3.94 -1.57
C ARG A 107 -25.23 3.43 -1.89
N VAL A 108 -24.27 4.32 -2.05
CA VAL A 108 -22.87 3.94 -2.32
C VAL A 108 -22.30 3.06 -1.20
N LEU A 109 -22.63 3.36 0.06
CA LEU A 109 -22.20 2.53 1.17
C LEU A 109 -22.86 1.14 1.15
N ALA A 110 -24.14 1.04 0.75
CA ALA A 110 -24.79 -0.25 0.60
C ALA A 110 -24.14 -1.10 -0.52
N GLU A 111 -23.83 -0.49 -1.66
CA GLU A 111 -23.09 -1.14 -2.76
C GLU A 111 -21.71 -1.63 -2.28
N LEU A 112 -20.93 -0.77 -1.59
CA LEU A 112 -19.63 -1.16 -1.02
C LEU A 112 -19.72 -2.31 -0.02
N ARG A 113 -20.75 -2.34 0.83
CA ARG A 113 -21.01 -3.45 1.77
C ARG A 113 -21.28 -4.76 1.02
N ASP A 114 -22.02 -4.70 -0.08
CA ASP A 114 -22.30 -5.88 -0.91
C ASP A 114 -21.01 -6.36 -1.61
N ASP A 115 -20.24 -5.47 -2.21
CA ASP A 115 -18.98 -5.80 -2.88
C ASP A 115 -17.95 -6.42 -1.92
N HIS A 116 -17.92 -5.95 -0.68
CA HIS A 116 -16.98 -6.43 0.34
C HIS A 116 -17.51 -7.55 1.25
N ARG A 117 -18.72 -8.04 1.02
CA ARG A 117 -19.33 -9.10 1.85
C ARG A 117 -18.45 -10.35 1.99
N GLY A 118 -17.73 -10.70 0.94
CA GLY A 118 -16.80 -11.83 0.90
C GLY A 118 -15.43 -11.57 1.56
N SER A 119 -15.09 -10.31 1.85
CA SER A 119 -13.78 -9.90 2.36
C SER A 119 -13.78 -9.49 3.83
N VAL A 120 -14.93 -9.45 4.50
CA VAL A 120 -15.07 -9.08 5.91
C VAL A 120 -15.68 -10.23 6.73
N HIS A 121 -15.29 -10.32 8.01
CA HIS A 121 -15.84 -11.27 8.96
C HIS A 121 -15.95 -10.61 10.35
N PRO A 122 -17.04 -10.77 11.08
CA PRO A 122 -17.26 -10.03 12.34
C PRO A 122 -16.21 -10.30 13.41
N THR A 123 -15.78 -11.55 13.55
CA THR A 123 -14.87 -11.99 14.63
C THR A 123 -13.50 -12.46 14.16
N GLY A 124 -13.23 -12.41 12.84
CA GLY A 124 -12.00 -12.98 12.29
C GLY A 124 -11.53 -12.31 11.01
N THR A 125 -10.76 -13.06 10.25
CA THR A 125 -10.25 -12.68 8.95
C THR A 125 -10.77 -13.63 7.86
N VAL A 126 -10.57 -13.28 6.59
CA VAL A 126 -11.03 -14.09 5.47
C VAL A 126 -9.87 -14.35 4.51
N ILE A 127 -9.71 -15.60 4.08
CA ILE A 127 -8.89 -15.94 2.92
C ILE A 127 -9.85 -16.26 1.78
N SER A 128 -9.86 -15.41 0.76
CA SER A 128 -10.67 -15.61 -0.43
C SER A 128 -9.79 -16.03 -1.60
N ARG A 129 -10.36 -16.84 -2.51
CA ARG A 129 -9.71 -17.23 -3.76
C ARG A 129 -10.65 -16.92 -4.92
N ASP A 130 -10.11 -16.19 -5.90
CA ASP A 130 -10.69 -16.03 -7.21
C ASP A 130 -9.64 -16.45 -8.25
N ARG A 131 -9.77 -17.65 -8.80
CA ARG A 131 -8.76 -18.31 -9.66
C ARG A 131 -7.40 -18.38 -8.96
N ASP A 132 -6.37 -17.70 -9.54
CA ASP A 132 -5.01 -17.64 -8.99
C ASP A 132 -4.80 -16.46 -8.02
N ASP A 133 -5.80 -15.61 -7.82
CA ASP A 133 -5.74 -14.47 -6.91
C ASP A 133 -6.26 -14.88 -5.53
N VAL A 134 -5.32 -15.21 -4.63
CA VAL A 134 -5.61 -15.57 -3.24
C VAL A 134 -5.28 -14.41 -2.34
N ARG A 135 -6.25 -13.95 -1.55
CA ARG A 135 -6.11 -12.80 -0.65
C ARG A 135 -6.51 -13.13 0.77
N TRP A 136 -5.63 -12.80 1.70
CA TRP A 136 -5.94 -12.82 3.11
C TRP A 136 -6.37 -11.41 3.56
N TRP A 137 -7.66 -11.22 3.75
CA TRP A 137 -8.30 -9.98 4.17
C TRP A 137 -8.19 -9.82 5.69
N THR A 138 -7.16 -9.11 6.12
CA THR A 138 -6.83 -8.85 7.52
C THR A 138 -7.52 -7.59 8.04
N TRP A 139 -7.67 -6.57 7.20
CA TRP A 139 -8.09 -5.22 7.58
C TRP A 139 -7.23 -4.67 8.73
N ALA A 140 -5.92 -4.90 8.68
CA ALA A 140 -5.00 -4.64 9.78
C ALA A 140 -4.13 -3.38 9.58
N GLY A 141 -4.24 -2.71 8.44
CA GLY A 141 -3.41 -1.57 8.13
C GLY A 141 -2.04 -1.95 7.58
N PHE A 142 -1.34 -0.95 7.05
CA PHE A 142 -0.10 -1.16 6.31
C PHE A 142 0.98 -1.86 7.17
N ARG A 143 1.25 -1.33 8.37
CA ARG A 143 2.35 -1.81 9.22
C ARG A 143 2.14 -3.22 9.73
N ALA A 144 0.93 -3.55 10.18
CA ALA A 144 0.60 -4.91 10.60
C ALA A 144 0.72 -5.88 9.42
N ASN A 145 0.22 -5.50 8.24
CA ASN A 145 0.32 -6.33 7.05
C ASN A 145 1.76 -6.49 6.56
N ALA A 146 2.61 -5.47 6.70
CA ALA A 146 4.04 -5.59 6.45
C ALA A 146 4.71 -6.60 7.39
N THR A 147 4.39 -6.55 8.69
CA THR A 147 4.88 -7.50 9.69
C THR A 147 4.41 -8.93 9.39
N LEU A 148 3.12 -9.09 9.08
CA LEU A 148 2.54 -10.39 8.70
C LEU A 148 3.15 -10.95 7.43
N ALA A 149 3.39 -10.10 6.41
CA ALA A 149 4.02 -10.52 5.16
C ALA A 149 5.48 -10.96 5.35
N ALA A 150 6.23 -10.33 6.24
CA ALA A 150 7.58 -10.75 6.60
C ALA A 150 7.57 -12.08 7.38
N THR A 151 6.62 -12.21 8.32
CA THR A 151 6.50 -13.40 9.18
C THR A 151 6.06 -14.64 8.40
N LEU A 152 5.14 -14.48 7.44
CA LEU A 152 4.58 -15.55 6.60
C LEU A 152 5.09 -15.46 5.17
N SER A 153 6.36 -15.09 4.98
CA SER A 153 6.94 -14.84 3.65
C SER A 153 6.84 -16.04 2.71
N GLU A 154 6.86 -17.25 3.22
CA GLU A 154 6.70 -18.49 2.47
C GLU A 154 5.29 -18.69 1.90
N LEU A 155 4.27 -18.04 2.48
CA LEU A 155 2.87 -18.11 2.02
C LEU A 155 2.44 -16.91 1.19
N THR A 156 3.22 -15.83 1.17
CA THR A 156 2.87 -14.60 0.43
C THR A 156 3.33 -14.64 -1.03
N ASP A 157 2.65 -13.89 -1.89
CA ASP A 157 3.09 -13.65 -3.26
C ASP A 157 4.40 -12.86 -3.26
N GLY A 158 5.39 -13.29 -4.07
CA GLY A 158 6.71 -12.67 -4.12
C GLY A 158 6.75 -11.27 -4.74
N LEU A 159 5.73 -10.89 -5.54
CA LEU A 159 5.71 -9.65 -6.30
C LEU A 159 4.82 -8.56 -5.68
N GLN A 160 3.66 -8.96 -5.14
CA GLN A 160 2.70 -8.02 -4.51
C GLN A 160 2.27 -8.55 -3.15
N ARG A 161 3.10 -8.32 -2.15
CA ARG A 161 2.94 -9.00 -0.87
C ARG A 161 1.72 -8.51 -0.07
N PHE A 162 1.47 -7.20 0.01
CA PHE A 162 0.41 -6.67 0.88
C PHE A 162 -0.05 -5.26 0.51
N THR A 163 -1.23 -4.92 1.03
CA THR A 163 -1.84 -3.58 1.05
C THR A 163 -2.28 -3.24 2.47
N ASP A 164 -3.00 -2.12 2.66
CA ASP A 164 -3.58 -1.77 3.97
C ASP A 164 -4.65 -2.76 4.45
N THR A 165 -5.32 -3.44 3.52
CA THR A 165 -6.51 -4.26 3.83
C THR A 165 -6.27 -5.75 3.74
N HIS A 166 -5.29 -6.20 2.95
CA HIS A 166 -5.05 -7.61 2.71
C HIS A 166 -3.59 -7.92 2.36
N LEU A 167 -3.22 -9.19 2.52
CA LEU A 167 -2.03 -9.77 1.92
C LEU A 167 -2.43 -10.57 0.69
N ARG A 168 -1.60 -10.53 -0.35
CA ARG A 168 -1.70 -11.44 -1.47
C ARG A 168 -0.92 -12.70 -1.13
N MET A 169 -1.59 -13.82 -1.23
CA MET A 169 -1.05 -15.13 -0.88
C MET A 169 -0.66 -15.89 -2.14
N ARG A 170 0.16 -16.92 -1.99
CA ARG A 170 0.47 -17.85 -3.09
C ARG A 170 -0.81 -18.48 -3.64
N ALA A 171 -0.83 -18.70 -4.96
CA ALA A 171 -1.98 -19.27 -5.64
C ALA A 171 -2.29 -20.72 -5.22
N ASP A 172 -1.28 -21.47 -4.77
CA ASP A 172 -1.38 -22.86 -4.31
C ASP A 172 -1.65 -23.00 -2.81
N LEU A 173 -1.93 -21.92 -2.09
CA LEU A 173 -2.20 -21.94 -0.65
C LEU A 173 -3.36 -22.89 -0.33
N THR A 174 -3.14 -23.80 0.62
CA THR A 174 -4.18 -24.68 1.18
C THR A 174 -4.44 -24.37 2.67
N PRO A 175 -5.59 -24.80 3.22
CA PRO A 175 -5.85 -24.68 4.65
C PRO A 175 -4.81 -25.39 5.52
N GLU A 176 -4.25 -26.52 5.05
CA GLU A 176 -3.22 -27.29 5.75
C GLU A 176 -1.90 -26.52 5.80
N MET A 177 -1.48 -25.93 4.65
CA MET A 177 -0.29 -25.07 4.59
C MET A 177 -0.45 -23.86 5.52
N TRP A 178 -1.62 -23.23 5.51
CA TRP A 178 -1.95 -22.13 6.40
C TRP A 178 -1.80 -22.54 7.86
N LYS A 179 -2.45 -23.64 8.27
CA LYS A 179 -2.41 -24.14 9.65
C LYS A 179 -1.00 -24.46 10.09
N ALA A 180 -0.19 -25.08 9.23
CA ALA A 180 1.19 -25.41 9.54
C ALA A 180 2.05 -24.16 9.74
N ALA A 181 1.95 -23.17 8.84
CA ALA A 181 2.75 -21.94 8.88
C ALA A 181 2.34 -20.98 10.01
N THR A 182 1.10 -21.03 10.48
CA THR A 182 0.61 -20.14 11.55
C THR A 182 0.69 -20.75 12.94
N ALA A 183 1.03 -22.03 13.09
CA ALA A 183 1.05 -22.74 14.37
C ALA A 183 1.96 -22.08 15.43
N ASP A 184 3.10 -21.54 15.00
CA ASP A 184 4.10 -20.87 15.82
C ASP A 184 4.43 -19.44 15.35
N ALA A 185 3.61 -18.89 14.46
CA ALA A 185 3.89 -17.61 13.81
C ALA A 185 4.02 -16.45 14.80
N VAL A 186 3.32 -16.47 15.93
CA VAL A 186 3.42 -15.48 16.99
C VAL A 186 4.81 -15.47 17.63
N ASP A 187 5.41 -16.66 17.83
CA ASP A 187 6.72 -16.79 18.49
C ASP A 187 7.87 -16.43 17.54
N ARG A 188 7.64 -16.46 16.24
CA ARG A 188 8.65 -16.18 15.20
C ARG A 188 8.37 -14.92 14.38
N LEU A 189 7.71 -13.92 14.96
CA LEU A 189 7.44 -12.67 14.29
C LEU A 189 8.71 -12.04 13.71
N CYS A 190 8.65 -11.66 12.43
CA CYS A 190 9.74 -11.02 11.71
C CYS A 190 9.40 -9.54 11.44
N LEU A 191 10.40 -8.68 11.61
CA LEU A 191 10.29 -7.29 11.16
C LEU A 191 10.31 -7.23 9.63
N PRO A 192 9.61 -6.25 9.02
CA PRO A 192 9.65 -6.06 7.57
C PRO A 192 11.07 -5.82 7.06
N GLU A 193 11.38 -6.38 5.89
CA GLU A 193 12.61 -6.05 5.17
C GLU A 193 12.58 -4.58 4.74
N VAL A 194 13.74 -3.95 4.82
CA VAL A 194 13.93 -2.55 4.45
C VAL A 194 14.69 -2.49 3.14
N ASP A 195 14.10 -1.80 2.16
CA ASP A 195 14.78 -1.53 0.89
C ASP A 195 15.94 -0.55 1.10
N HIS A 196 17.04 -0.76 0.38
CA HIS A 196 18.21 0.12 0.40
C HIS A 196 17.85 1.56 -0.01
N ASP A 197 16.94 1.73 -0.97
CA ASP A 197 16.47 3.06 -1.39
C ASP A 197 15.71 3.78 -0.26
N ALA A 198 15.03 3.03 0.60
CA ALA A 198 14.37 3.59 1.78
C ALA A 198 15.37 4.07 2.85
N LEU A 199 16.53 3.40 2.96
CA LEU A 199 17.61 3.82 3.86
C LEU A 199 18.19 5.16 3.47
N THR A 200 18.40 5.40 2.16
CA THR A 200 18.94 6.67 1.66
C THR A 200 17.99 7.84 1.86
N GLY A 201 16.68 7.57 1.96
CA GLY A 201 15.64 8.57 2.25
C GLY A 201 15.54 8.98 3.72
N LEU A 202 16.20 8.27 4.64
CA LEU A 202 16.22 8.65 6.05
C LEU A 202 17.05 9.92 6.27
N LYS A 203 16.42 10.92 6.90
CA LYS A 203 17.15 12.09 7.37
C LYS A 203 18.23 11.63 8.35
N PHE A 204 19.49 12.02 8.10
CA PHE A 204 20.67 11.62 8.87
C PHE A 204 21.09 10.12 8.71
N SER A 205 20.69 9.45 7.65
CA SER A 205 21.16 8.07 7.36
C SER A 205 22.68 7.97 7.35
N GLU A 206 23.37 8.98 6.83
CA GLU A 206 24.85 9.03 6.79
C GLU A 206 25.50 9.12 8.17
N ALA A 207 24.77 9.57 9.21
CA ALA A 207 25.27 9.67 10.58
C ALA A 207 25.00 8.39 11.41
N LEU A 208 24.25 7.44 10.86
CA LEU A 208 23.92 6.17 11.52
C LEU A 208 24.65 5.01 10.84
N PRO A 209 25.25 4.09 11.61
CA PRO A 209 25.68 2.80 11.06
C PRO A 209 24.49 2.12 10.34
N GLU A 210 24.72 1.57 9.14
CA GLU A 210 23.69 0.98 8.28
C GLU A 210 22.76 0.01 9.02
N ARG A 211 23.35 -0.85 9.87
CA ARG A 211 22.58 -1.79 10.73
C ARG A 211 21.55 -1.10 11.63
N LEU A 212 21.88 0.10 12.17
CA LEU A 212 20.98 0.85 13.05
C LEU A 212 19.91 1.59 12.24
N ALA A 213 20.28 2.12 11.07
CA ALA A 213 19.33 2.72 10.14
C ALA A 213 18.29 1.69 9.69
N THR A 214 18.75 0.49 9.28
CA THR A 214 17.88 -0.64 8.89
C THR A 214 16.97 -1.07 10.04
N ALA A 215 17.51 -1.29 11.23
CA ALA A 215 16.70 -1.67 12.39
C ALA A 215 15.66 -0.61 12.77
N THR A 216 16.03 0.67 12.68
CA THR A 216 15.12 1.79 12.97
C THR A 216 13.98 1.84 11.95
N LEU A 217 14.26 1.66 10.67
CA LEU A 217 13.22 1.63 9.64
C LEU A 217 12.34 0.39 9.76
N ALA A 218 12.92 -0.79 9.92
CA ALA A 218 12.16 -2.02 10.12
C ALA A 218 11.17 -1.89 11.30
N ALA A 219 11.64 -1.34 12.43
CA ALA A 219 10.78 -1.09 13.58
C ALA A 219 9.67 -0.05 13.31
N ARG A 220 9.97 0.98 12.52
CA ARG A 220 8.95 1.98 12.12
C ARG A 220 7.92 1.43 11.15
N LEU A 221 8.30 0.46 10.32
CA LEU A 221 7.42 -0.21 9.37
C LEU A 221 6.60 -1.33 10.00
N ALA A 222 6.93 -1.76 11.20
CA ALA A 222 6.25 -2.84 11.90
C ALA A 222 5.10 -2.35 12.79
N ASP A 223 4.14 -3.24 13.00
CA ASP A 223 3.14 -3.20 14.06
C ASP A 223 2.96 -4.62 14.59
N THR A 224 3.81 -5.01 15.54
CA THR A 224 3.84 -6.36 16.09
C THR A 224 2.59 -6.69 16.91
N ASP A 225 2.06 -5.73 17.64
CA ASP A 225 0.88 -5.94 18.49
C ASP A 225 -0.37 -6.21 17.66
N ALA A 226 -0.56 -5.43 16.59
CA ALA A 226 -1.64 -5.68 15.66
C ALA A 226 -1.44 -7.00 14.90
N ALA A 227 -0.20 -7.35 14.52
CA ALA A 227 0.09 -8.62 13.85
C ALA A 227 -0.24 -9.83 14.75
N VAL A 228 0.17 -9.81 16.03
CA VAL A 228 -0.22 -10.82 17.03
C VAL A 228 -1.73 -10.93 17.16
N THR A 229 -2.41 -9.78 17.27
CA THR A 229 -3.87 -9.74 17.36
C THR A 229 -4.54 -10.41 16.17
N ILE A 230 -4.03 -10.17 14.95
CA ILE A 230 -4.58 -10.76 13.72
C ILE A 230 -4.29 -12.26 13.63
N LEU A 231 -3.07 -12.71 13.99
CA LEU A 231 -2.72 -14.13 14.00
C LEU A 231 -3.57 -14.94 14.98
N GLY A 232 -4.00 -14.33 16.09
CA GLY A 232 -4.90 -14.94 17.07
C GLY A 232 -6.37 -15.01 16.63
N GLN A 233 -6.76 -14.40 15.50
CA GLN A 233 -8.14 -14.43 15.03
C GLN A 233 -8.44 -15.68 14.19
N PRO A 234 -9.68 -16.19 14.26
CA PRO A 234 -10.12 -17.27 13.37
C PRO A 234 -10.08 -16.81 11.91
N VAL A 235 -9.75 -17.75 11.03
CA VAL A 235 -9.69 -17.51 9.58
C VAL A 235 -10.78 -18.32 8.89
N ARG A 236 -11.61 -17.64 8.09
CA ARG A 236 -12.58 -18.27 7.20
C ARG A 236 -11.98 -18.36 5.80
N PHE A 237 -11.98 -19.57 5.23
CA PHE A 237 -11.66 -19.80 3.83
C PHE A 237 -12.94 -19.65 3.00
N SER A 238 -12.86 -18.84 1.95
CA SER A 238 -13.95 -18.58 0.98
C SER A 238 -13.41 -18.81 -0.42
N TRP A 239 -13.68 -20.03 -0.94
CA TRP A 239 -13.35 -20.37 -2.32
C TRP A 239 -14.57 -20.11 -3.19
N SER A 240 -14.44 -19.35 -4.27
CA SER A 240 -15.45 -19.32 -5.32
C SER A 240 -15.38 -20.66 -6.06
N ASP A 241 -16.35 -21.54 -5.81
CA ASP A 241 -16.51 -22.77 -6.57
C ASP A 241 -16.75 -22.42 -8.04
N GLN A 242 -15.77 -22.74 -8.90
CA GLN A 242 -15.98 -22.79 -10.33
C GLN A 242 -16.73 -24.08 -10.67
N THR A 243 -18.01 -24.16 -10.29
CA THR A 243 -18.90 -25.18 -10.85
C THR A 243 -20.17 -24.50 -11.33
N SER A 244 -20.07 -23.76 -12.43
CA SER A 244 -21.20 -23.46 -13.31
C SER A 244 -20.75 -22.63 -14.50
N ARG A 245 -20.25 -23.27 -15.54
CA ARG A 245 -20.57 -23.02 -16.96
C ARG A 245 -19.92 -24.08 -17.82
#